data_564576106a1d65ca6760a26cc792d6ad
#
_entry.id   564576106a1d65ca6760a26cc792d6ad
#
_cell.length_a   1.000
_cell.length_b   1.000
_cell.length_c   1.000
_cell.angle_alpha   90.00
_cell.angle_beta   90.00
_cell.angle_gamma   90.00
#
_symmetry.space_group_name_H-M   'P 1'
#
loop_
_entity.id
_entity.type
_entity.pdbx_description
1 polymer ?
#
loop_
_entity_poly.entity_id
_entity_poly.type
_entity_poly.pdbx_seq_one_letter_code
_entity_poly.pdbx_strand_id
1 'polypeptide(L)'
;AKEARDASIEQMHPGTPWHKVGAAAEQVATDAGFQPIRNLCGHQLELFNLHAGTSVPSYACGADHPGFKGTVPVGGIFAIEPFNTTGKTGEVKNIAPRHSSNIYRVTGDVSIRKAVAKKKLKPLGATMARYIEERYSTLPFAERWAFPLMEKPFPQEDEESRIRKWNALVKKLMSIRFLETYQALRCTDGGMIGQYEHTVWITDGGAEILTIE
;
A
#
# COMPACT_ATOMS: atom_id res chain seq x y z
N ALA A 1 12.09 -11.60 4.96
CA ALA A 1 10.88 -11.14 4.23
C ALA A 1 10.89 -11.67 2.79
N LYS A 2 12.00 -11.51 2.04
CA LYS A 2 12.06 -12.00 0.65
C LYS A 2 11.74 -13.49 0.53
N GLU A 3 12.45 -14.32 1.26
CA GLU A 3 12.24 -15.78 1.26
C GLU A 3 10.84 -16.17 1.77
N ALA A 4 10.30 -15.44 2.75
CA ALA A 4 8.92 -15.66 3.21
C ALA A 4 7.87 -15.33 2.14
N ARG A 5 8.09 -14.27 1.34
CA ARG A 5 7.27 -13.95 0.16
C ARG A 5 7.34 -15.10 -0.87
N ASP A 6 8.53 -15.55 -1.19
CA ASP A 6 8.74 -16.59 -2.20
C ASP A 6 8.06 -17.90 -1.77
N ALA A 7 8.20 -18.29 -0.50
CA ALA A 7 7.53 -19.47 0.07
C ALA A 7 5.98 -19.33 0.05
N SER A 8 5.44 -18.12 0.29
CA SER A 8 4.00 -17.87 0.10
C SER A 8 3.57 -18.08 -1.34
N ILE A 9 4.32 -17.52 -2.29
CA ILE A 9 4.00 -17.61 -3.73
C ILE A 9 4.02 -19.07 -4.20
N GLU A 10 4.96 -19.89 -3.75
CA GLU A 10 5.04 -21.32 -4.05
C GLU A 10 3.79 -22.10 -3.59
N GLN A 11 3.08 -21.62 -2.58
CA GLN A 11 1.83 -22.24 -2.11
C GLN A 11 0.59 -21.75 -2.88
N MET A 12 0.72 -20.74 -3.74
CA MET A 12 -0.42 -20.13 -4.41
C MET A 12 -0.87 -20.91 -5.65
N HIS A 13 -1.31 -22.14 -5.44
CA HIS A 13 -2.00 -22.95 -6.45
C HIS A 13 -3.52 -22.84 -6.29
N PRO A 14 -4.29 -22.91 -7.39
CA PRO A 14 -5.73 -22.95 -7.33
C PRO A 14 -6.27 -23.96 -6.31
N GLY A 15 -7.18 -23.52 -5.45
CA GLY A 15 -7.76 -24.38 -4.43
C GLY A 15 -6.96 -24.52 -3.14
N THR A 16 -5.74 -23.99 -3.06
CA THR A 16 -4.96 -23.99 -1.82
C THR A 16 -5.65 -23.09 -0.77
N PRO A 17 -5.95 -23.61 0.44
CA PRO A 17 -6.48 -22.78 1.51
C PRO A 17 -5.52 -21.67 1.94
N TRP A 18 -6.05 -20.46 2.19
CA TRP A 18 -5.23 -19.29 2.56
C TRP A 18 -4.33 -19.51 3.79
N HIS A 19 -4.80 -20.27 4.78
CA HIS A 19 -3.99 -20.54 5.98
C HIS A 19 -2.69 -21.31 5.68
N LYS A 20 -2.63 -22.08 4.58
CA LYS A 20 -1.41 -22.75 4.15
C LYS A 20 -0.41 -21.78 3.52
N VAL A 21 -0.92 -20.81 2.76
CA VAL A 21 -0.11 -19.73 2.18
C VAL A 21 0.59 -18.93 3.30
N GLY A 22 -0.19 -18.52 4.32
CA GLY A 22 0.37 -17.79 5.47
C GLY A 22 1.31 -18.63 6.33
N ALA A 23 1.03 -19.93 6.51
CA ALA A 23 1.88 -20.84 7.29
C ALA A 23 3.26 -21.00 6.64
N ALA A 24 3.35 -21.06 5.31
CA ALA A 24 4.63 -21.14 4.60
C ALA A 24 5.49 -19.88 4.84
N ALA A 25 4.88 -18.69 4.81
CA ALA A 25 5.59 -17.45 5.11
C ALA A 25 6.10 -17.41 6.56
N GLU A 26 5.26 -17.78 7.52
CA GLU A 26 5.64 -17.78 8.94
C GLU A 26 6.76 -18.78 9.23
N GLN A 27 6.70 -19.99 8.64
CA GLN A 27 7.73 -21.00 8.84
C GLN A 27 9.12 -20.45 8.47
N VAL A 28 9.25 -19.87 7.27
CA VAL A 28 10.52 -19.28 6.82
C VAL A 28 10.97 -18.13 7.72
N ALA A 29 10.04 -17.27 8.14
CA ALA A 29 10.37 -16.14 9.01
C ALA A 29 10.87 -16.62 10.38
N THR A 30 10.18 -17.57 11.00
CA THR A 30 10.50 -18.08 12.35
C THR A 30 11.77 -18.93 12.35
N ASP A 31 12.01 -19.73 11.33
CA ASP A 31 13.26 -20.50 11.18
C ASP A 31 14.49 -19.58 11.08
N ALA A 32 14.32 -18.39 10.50
CA ALA A 32 15.33 -17.35 10.45
C ALA A 32 15.40 -16.46 11.71
N GLY A 33 14.60 -16.72 12.74
CA GLY A 33 14.58 -15.99 14.01
C GLY A 33 13.79 -14.69 14.00
N PHE A 34 12.91 -14.48 13.00
CA PHE A 34 12.04 -13.30 12.88
C PHE A 34 10.59 -13.65 13.23
N GLN A 35 9.80 -12.62 13.52
CA GLN A 35 8.35 -12.76 13.72
C GLN A 35 7.60 -12.15 12.52
N PRO A 36 6.56 -12.84 11.99
CA PRO A 36 5.67 -12.20 11.03
C PRO A 36 4.84 -11.10 11.72
N ILE A 37 4.56 -10.02 10.99
CA ILE A 37 3.60 -9.01 11.44
C ILE A 37 2.19 -9.55 11.17
N ARG A 38 1.37 -9.63 12.23
CA ARG A 38 0.05 -10.29 12.21
C ARG A 38 -1.12 -9.36 11.90
N ASN A 39 -0.92 -8.06 12.04
CA ASN A 39 -1.95 -7.05 11.75
C ASN A 39 -1.71 -6.30 10.43
N LEU A 40 -0.91 -6.88 9.54
CA LEU A 40 -0.79 -6.56 8.11
C LEU A 40 -0.96 -7.85 7.30
N CYS A 41 -1.37 -7.72 6.07
CA CYS A 41 -1.59 -8.84 5.15
C CYS A 41 -1.42 -8.40 3.70
N GLY A 42 -1.14 -9.34 2.82
CA GLY A 42 -1.32 -9.14 1.39
C GLY A 42 -2.80 -9.04 1.02
N HIS A 43 -3.10 -8.70 -0.22
CA HIS A 43 -4.48 -8.46 -0.65
C HIS A 43 -4.70 -8.71 -2.14
N GLN A 44 -5.96 -8.91 -2.49
CA GLN A 44 -6.39 -8.95 -3.88
C GLN A 44 -6.31 -7.57 -4.51
N LEU A 45 -5.95 -7.55 -5.80
CA LEU A 45 -5.84 -6.37 -6.64
C LEU A 45 -6.87 -6.44 -7.78
N GLU A 46 -7.45 -5.28 -8.10
CA GLU A 46 -8.23 -5.04 -9.32
C GLU A 46 -7.81 -3.71 -9.94
N LEU A 47 -8.27 -3.44 -11.16
CA LEU A 47 -7.94 -2.19 -11.85
C LEU A 47 -8.40 -0.97 -11.01
N PHE A 48 -7.44 -0.14 -10.62
CA PHE A 48 -7.63 1.01 -9.74
C PHE A 48 -8.26 0.70 -8.36
N ASN A 49 -8.28 -0.56 -7.95
CA ASN A 49 -8.74 -1.00 -6.64
C ASN A 49 -7.64 -1.79 -5.94
N LEU A 50 -6.88 -1.10 -5.08
CA LEU A 50 -5.72 -1.68 -4.40
C LEU A 50 -6.11 -2.81 -3.43
N HIS A 51 -7.26 -2.69 -2.75
CA HIS A 51 -7.75 -3.67 -1.77
C HIS A 51 -9.09 -4.23 -2.26
N ALA A 52 -9.03 -5.19 -3.19
CA ALA A 52 -10.19 -5.69 -3.91
C ALA A 52 -10.97 -6.83 -3.18
N GLY A 53 -10.83 -6.93 -1.88
CA GLY A 53 -11.67 -7.77 -1.03
C GLY A 53 -10.94 -8.89 -0.31
N THR A 54 -10.30 -9.83 -1.01
CA THR A 54 -9.63 -10.96 -0.38
C THR A 54 -8.30 -10.54 0.25
N SER A 55 -8.11 -10.85 1.54
CA SER A 55 -6.83 -10.69 2.25
C SER A 55 -6.00 -11.97 2.16
N VAL A 56 -4.68 -11.82 2.07
CA VAL A 56 -3.71 -12.93 2.02
C VAL A 56 -2.90 -12.93 3.32
N PRO A 57 -2.98 -13.98 4.15
CA PRO A 57 -2.24 -14.02 5.41
C PRO A 57 -0.74 -14.18 5.16
N SER A 58 0.07 -13.57 6.03
CA SER A 58 1.53 -13.75 6.07
C SER A 58 1.98 -14.51 7.31
N TYR A 59 1.04 -15.19 8.00
CA TYR A 59 1.29 -15.99 9.19
C TYR A 59 0.33 -17.19 9.28
N ALA A 60 0.69 -18.19 10.07
CA ALA A 60 -0.16 -19.33 10.35
C ALA A 60 -1.40 -18.89 11.13
N CYS A 61 -2.56 -18.97 10.49
CA CYS A 61 -3.87 -18.74 11.09
C CYS A 61 -4.68 -20.04 11.06
N GLY A 62 -5.69 -20.14 11.93
CA GLY A 62 -6.61 -21.28 11.89
C GLY A 62 -7.38 -21.36 10.57
N ALA A 63 -7.76 -22.55 10.14
CA ALA A 63 -8.55 -22.76 8.93
C ALA A 63 -9.87 -21.98 8.92
N ASP A 64 -10.45 -21.73 10.11
CA ASP A 64 -11.70 -20.99 10.28
C ASP A 64 -11.48 -19.50 10.60
N HIS A 65 -10.27 -18.97 10.39
CA HIS A 65 -9.98 -17.56 10.68
C HIS A 65 -10.90 -16.64 9.89
N PRO A 66 -11.65 -15.72 10.54
CA PRO A 66 -12.71 -14.97 9.87
C PRO A 66 -12.20 -14.01 8.78
N GLY A 67 -10.94 -13.58 8.87
CA GLY A 67 -10.30 -12.66 7.89
C GLY A 67 -9.71 -13.36 6.66
N PHE A 68 -9.56 -14.70 6.68
CA PHE A 68 -8.86 -15.45 5.62
C PHE A 68 -9.62 -16.70 5.20
N LYS A 69 -10.84 -16.49 4.74
CA LYS A 69 -11.73 -17.60 4.31
C LYS A 69 -11.51 -17.97 2.86
N GLY A 70 -11.72 -19.27 2.56
CA GLY A 70 -11.70 -19.79 1.19
C GLY A 70 -10.32 -20.26 0.75
N THR A 71 -10.17 -20.28 -0.56
CA THR A 71 -8.99 -20.83 -1.23
C THR A 71 -8.50 -19.87 -2.31
N VAL A 72 -7.27 -20.06 -2.77
CA VAL A 72 -6.69 -19.33 -3.90
C VAL A 72 -7.54 -19.55 -5.16
N PRO A 73 -8.12 -18.50 -5.77
CA PRO A 73 -8.95 -18.62 -6.97
C PRO A 73 -8.12 -18.50 -8.24
N VAL A 74 -8.47 -19.22 -9.30
CA VAL A 74 -7.95 -18.99 -10.64
C VAL A 74 -8.33 -17.58 -11.13
N GLY A 75 -7.44 -16.92 -11.85
CA GLY A 75 -7.65 -15.61 -12.45
C GLY A 75 -7.48 -14.42 -11.49
N GLY A 76 -7.32 -14.67 -10.19
CA GLY A 76 -7.10 -13.62 -9.20
C GLY A 76 -5.71 -12.99 -9.33
N ILE A 77 -5.62 -11.69 -9.04
CA ILE A 77 -4.35 -10.96 -8.94
C ILE A 77 -4.17 -10.53 -7.49
N PHE A 78 -2.99 -10.77 -6.93
CA PHE A 78 -2.71 -10.54 -5.50
C PHE A 78 -1.37 -9.86 -5.28
N ALA A 79 -1.31 -8.97 -4.28
CA ALA A 79 -0.09 -8.51 -3.65
C ALA A 79 0.31 -9.51 -2.56
N ILE A 80 1.51 -10.06 -2.66
CA ILE A 80 2.10 -10.96 -1.67
C ILE A 80 3.26 -10.23 -1.01
N GLU A 81 3.02 -9.77 0.22
CA GLU A 81 3.85 -8.77 0.89
C GLU A 81 4.07 -9.07 2.40
N PRO A 82 4.69 -10.19 2.76
CA PRO A 82 4.94 -10.49 4.15
C PRO A 82 5.84 -9.44 4.79
N PHE A 83 5.40 -8.94 5.94
CA PHE A 83 6.15 -8.06 6.83
C PHE A 83 6.72 -8.90 7.97
N ASN A 84 8.03 -8.84 8.17
CA ASN A 84 8.69 -9.56 9.26
C ASN A 84 9.44 -8.58 10.16
N THR A 85 9.56 -8.90 11.43
CA THR A 85 10.22 -8.05 12.42
C THR A 85 11.25 -8.79 13.28
N THR A 86 12.26 -8.06 13.73
CA THR A 86 13.18 -8.51 14.79
C THR A 86 12.53 -8.42 16.18
N GLY A 87 11.37 -7.76 16.28
CA GLY A 87 10.60 -7.67 17.51
C GLY A 87 9.91 -8.98 17.86
N LYS A 88 9.38 -9.06 19.09
CA LYS A 88 8.74 -10.28 19.63
C LYS A 88 7.22 -10.27 19.48
N THR A 89 6.61 -9.09 19.37
CA THR A 89 5.15 -8.96 19.37
C THR A 89 4.50 -9.33 18.03
N GLY A 90 5.23 -9.17 16.91
CA GLY A 90 4.66 -9.37 15.58
C GLY A 90 3.52 -8.39 15.25
N GLU A 91 3.53 -7.19 15.85
CA GLU A 91 2.49 -6.19 15.63
C GLU A 91 3.07 -4.82 15.31
N VAL A 92 2.37 -4.08 14.45
CA VAL A 92 2.67 -2.68 14.16
C VAL A 92 1.57 -1.75 14.62
N LYS A 93 1.95 -0.51 14.88
CA LYS A 93 1.04 0.60 15.16
C LYS A 93 1.45 1.85 14.40
N ASN A 94 0.51 2.74 14.17
CA ASN A 94 0.78 4.05 13.60
C ASN A 94 1.76 4.82 14.49
N ILE A 95 2.77 5.40 13.89
CA ILE A 95 3.53 6.48 14.51
C ILE A 95 2.57 7.66 14.57
N ALA A 96 2.49 8.34 15.73
CA ALA A 96 1.50 9.39 16.01
C ALA A 96 1.12 10.28 14.80
N PRO A 97 -0.09 10.88 14.77
CA PRO A 97 -0.70 11.52 13.58
C PRO A 97 0.13 12.61 12.88
N ARG A 98 1.20 13.06 13.53
CA ARG A 98 2.12 14.07 12.98
C ARG A 98 3.17 13.50 12.02
N HIS A 99 3.30 12.18 11.95
CA HIS A 99 4.30 11.48 11.13
C HIS A 99 3.58 10.68 10.03
N SER A 100 2.81 11.40 9.20
CA SER A 100 2.33 10.83 7.94
C SER A 100 3.53 10.47 7.06
N SER A 101 3.37 9.43 6.27
CA SER A 101 4.35 9.11 5.24
C SER A 101 4.29 10.14 4.11
N ASN A 102 5.21 10.04 3.16
CA ASN A 102 5.17 10.78 1.90
C ASN A 102 4.49 9.96 0.77
N ILE A 103 3.60 9.05 1.15
CA ILE A 103 2.75 8.26 0.25
C ILE A 103 1.32 8.75 0.40
N TYR A 104 0.72 9.11 -0.73
CA TYR A 104 -0.64 9.66 -0.80
C TYR A 104 -1.51 8.83 -1.73
N ARG A 105 -2.83 8.95 -1.58
CA ARG A 105 -3.80 8.51 -2.58
C ARG A 105 -4.95 9.49 -2.71
N VAL A 106 -5.62 9.49 -3.85
CA VAL A 106 -6.88 10.20 -4.05
C VAL A 106 -8.00 9.39 -3.40
N THR A 107 -8.86 10.05 -2.62
CA THR A 107 -9.95 9.36 -1.90
C THR A 107 -11.13 8.98 -2.79
N GLY A 108 -11.31 9.70 -3.92
CA GLY A 108 -12.49 9.57 -4.77
C GLY A 108 -13.74 10.32 -4.24
N ASP A 109 -13.72 10.78 -2.99
CA ASP A 109 -14.90 11.37 -2.32
C ASP A 109 -15.20 12.81 -2.75
N VAL A 110 -14.22 13.49 -3.32
CA VAL A 110 -14.28 14.94 -3.57
C VAL A 110 -14.16 15.27 -5.05
N SER A 111 -15.22 15.80 -5.61
CA SER A 111 -15.19 16.37 -6.96
C SER A 111 -14.40 17.68 -7.01
N ILE A 112 -13.34 17.72 -7.79
CA ILE A 112 -12.51 18.91 -8.04
C ILE A 112 -13.41 20.07 -8.53
N ARG A 113 -14.34 19.80 -9.46
CA ARG A 113 -15.29 20.81 -9.97
C ARG A 113 -16.10 21.45 -8.84
N LYS A 114 -16.63 20.64 -7.91
CA LYS A 114 -17.38 21.15 -6.74
C LYS A 114 -16.49 21.92 -5.78
N ALA A 115 -15.23 21.50 -5.59
CA ALA A 115 -14.28 22.20 -4.73
C ALA A 115 -13.90 23.59 -5.28
N VAL A 116 -13.73 23.71 -6.60
CA VAL A 116 -13.47 24.97 -7.29
C VAL A 116 -14.70 25.88 -7.20
N ALA A 117 -15.88 25.38 -7.54
CA ALA A 117 -17.14 26.14 -7.48
C ALA A 117 -17.43 26.71 -6.08
N LYS A 118 -17.09 25.96 -5.03
CA LYS A 118 -17.20 26.38 -3.63
C LYS A 118 -16.01 27.23 -3.15
N LYS A 119 -15.14 27.69 -4.04
CA LYS A 119 -13.90 28.44 -3.72
C LYS A 119 -12.97 27.76 -2.70
N LYS A 120 -13.11 26.46 -2.53
CA LYS A 120 -12.25 25.66 -1.64
C LYS A 120 -10.88 25.34 -2.26
N LEU A 121 -10.77 25.39 -3.60
CA LEU A 121 -9.56 25.11 -4.35
C LEU A 121 -9.31 26.21 -5.39
N LYS A 122 -8.12 26.81 -5.36
CA LYS A 122 -7.67 27.80 -6.34
C LYS A 122 -7.34 27.14 -7.68
N PRO A 123 -7.27 27.89 -8.80
CA PRO A 123 -7.01 27.31 -10.13
C PRO A 123 -5.79 26.41 -10.21
N LEU A 124 -4.64 26.85 -9.69
CA LEU A 124 -3.42 26.04 -9.65
C LEU A 124 -3.64 24.71 -8.90
N GLY A 125 -4.26 24.77 -7.71
CA GLY A 125 -4.58 23.57 -6.95
C GLY A 125 -5.52 22.63 -7.69
N ALA A 126 -6.47 23.17 -8.48
CA ALA A 126 -7.35 22.38 -9.31
C ALA A 126 -6.62 21.69 -10.46
N THR A 127 -5.66 22.39 -11.09
CA THR A 127 -4.83 21.80 -12.15
C THR A 127 -3.97 20.66 -11.61
N MET A 128 -3.32 20.87 -10.46
CA MET A 128 -2.50 19.83 -9.81
C MET A 128 -3.36 18.64 -9.38
N ALA A 129 -4.53 18.88 -8.80
CA ALA A 129 -5.44 17.82 -8.37
C ALA A 129 -5.90 16.96 -9.56
N ARG A 130 -6.26 17.58 -10.71
CA ARG A 130 -6.61 16.83 -11.92
C ARG A 130 -5.46 15.96 -12.41
N TYR A 131 -4.27 16.52 -12.47
CA TYR A 131 -3.11 15.73 -12.91
C TYR A 131 -2.87 14.52 -12.00
N ILE A 132 -2.96 14.71 -10.68
CA ILE A 132 -2.81 13.62 -9.71
C ILE A 132 -3.91 12.56 -9.94
N GLU A 133 -5.17 12.99 -10.10
CA GLU A 133 -6.30 12.08 -10.33
C GLU A 133 -6.16 11.33 -11.68
N GLU A 134 -5.79 12.00 -12.75
CA GLU A 134 -5.60 11.41 -14.07
C GLU A 134 -4.42 10.43 -14.12
N ARG A 135 -3.34 10.73 -13.37
CA ARG A 135 -2.11 9.94 -13.39
C ARG A 135 -2.15 8.72 -12.48
N TYR A 136 -2.72 8.86 -11.30
CA TYR A 136 -2.66 7.85 -10.24
C TYR A 136 -4.04 7.26 -9.91
N SER A 137 -5.11 7.91 -10.32
CA SER A 137 -6.49 7.54 -9.95
C SER A 137 -6.61 7.38 -8.42
N THR A 138 -7.07 6.25 -7.94
CA THR A 138 -7.16 5.92 -6.51
C THR A 138 -5.96 5.13 -5.98
N LEU A 139 -4.95 4.87 -6.83
CA LEU A 139 -3.75 4.15 -6.43
C LEU A 139 -2.81 5.01 -5.59
N PRO A 140 -2.03 4.41 -4.70
CA PRO A 140 -1.00 5.11 -3.96
C PRO A 140 0.08 5.69 -4.87
N PHE A 141 0.59 6.87 -4.51
CA PHE A 141 1.74 7.46 -5.19
C PHE A 141 2.70 8.11 -4.19
N ALA A 142 3.99 8.06 -4.52
CA ALA A 142 5.00 8.72 -3.72
C ALA A 142 5.06 10.22 -4.06
N GLU A 143 5.25 11.06 -3.05
CA GLU A 143 5.41 12.51 -3.19
C GLU A 143 6.39 12.90 -4.30
N ARG A 144 7.56 12.25 -4.35
CA ARG A 144 8.60 12.48 -5.34
C ARG A 144 8.15 12.28 -6.80
N TRP A 145 7.07 11.53 -7.04
CA TRP A 145 6.54 11.31 -8.39
C TRP A 145 5.65 12.46 -8.85
N ALA A 146 5.02 13.15 -7.92
CA ALA A 146 4.13 14.29 -8.21
C ALA A 146 4.79 15.65 -8.00
N PHE A 147 5.83 15.74 -7.16
CA PHE A 147 6.53 16.98 -6.86
C PHE A 147 7.11 17.70 -8.09
N PRO A 148 7.65 17.03 -9.14
CA PRO A 148 8.13 17.68 -10.36
C PRO A 148 7.09 18.53 -11.08
N LEU A 149 5.79 18.31 -10.82
CA LEU A 149 4.71 19.17 -11.32
C LEU A 149 4.83 20.64 -10.88
N MET A 150 5.57 20.90 -9.80
CA MET A 150 5.79 22.26 -9.30
C MET A 150 6.79 23.05 -10.15
N GLU A 151 7.59 22.41 -10.98
CA GLU A 151 8.57 23.07 -11.84
C GLU A 151 7.89 23.92 -12.91
N LYS A 152 6.90 23.36 -13.60
CA LYS A 152 6.21 24.01 -14.71
C LYS A 152 5.54 25.36 -14.35
N PRO A 153 4.75 25.45 -13.25
CA PRO A 153 4.14 26.73 -12.84
C PRO A 153 5.11 27.67 -12.12
N PHE A 154 6.28 27.19 -11.69
CA PHE A 154 7.26 27.97 -10.94
C PHE A 154 8.70 27.77 -11.44
N PRO A 155 8.96 28.01 -12.74
CA PRO A 155 10.25 27.68 -13.35
C PRO A 155 11.43 28.52 -12.84
N GLN A 156 11.15 29.71 -12.31
CA GLN A 156 12.19 30.65 -11.80
C GLN A 156 12.39 30.54 -10.28
N GLU A 157 11.63 29.66 -9.63
CA GLU A 157 11.76 29.49 -8.18
C GLU A 157 12.79 28.43 -7.82
N ASP A 158 13.46 28.64 -6.69
CA ASP A 158 14.33 27.64 -6.09
C ASP A 158 13.50 26.43 -5.56
N GLU A 159 14.22 25.36 -5.30
CA GLU A 159 13.61 24.12 -4.83
C GLU A 159 12.90 24.30 -3.48
N GLU A 160 13.48 25.07 -2.57
CA GLU A 160 12.90 25.31 -1.25
C GLU A 160 11.55 26.04 -1.34
N SER A 161 11.44 27.03 -2.23
CA SER A 161 10.19 27.73 -2.50
C SER A 161 9.14 26.79 -3.10
N ARG A 162 9.54 25.93 -4.04
CA ARG A 162 8.64 24.90 -4.61
C ARG A 162 8.18 23.90 -3.56
N ILE A 163 9.05 23.45 -2.67
CA ILE A 163 8.70 22.57 -1.54
C ILE A 163 7.67 23.23 -0.62
N ARG A 164 7.85 24.50 -0.24
CA ARG A 164 6.87 25.23 0.59
C ARG A 164 5.49 25.29 -0.07
N LYS A 165 5.46 25.56 -1.38
CA LYS A 165 4.19 25.62 -2.14
C LYS A 165 3.54 24.24 -2.29
N TRP A 166 4.33 23.22 -2.55
CA TRP A 166 3.86 21.83 -2.57
C TRP A 166 3.23 21.44 -1.24
N ASN A 167 3.93 21.65 -0.14
CA ASN A 167 3.42 21.32 1.20
C ASN A 167 2.11 22.07 1.52
N ALA A 168 2.00 23.34 1.13
CA ALA A 168 0.77 24.10 1.28
C ALA A 168 -0.38 23.52 0.43
N LEU A 169 -0.08 23.08 -0.81
CA LEU A 169 -1.04 22.44 -1.69
C LEU A 169 -1.51 21.10 -1.12
N VAL A 170 -0.60 20.20 -0.77
CA VAL A 170 -0.91 18.89 -0.18
C VAL A 170 -1.76 19.06 1.07
N LYS A 171 -1.34 19.95 1.99
CA LYS A 171 -2.14 20.28 3.20
C LYS A 171 -3.56 20.74 2.84
N LYS A 172 -3.70 21.53 1.77
CA LYS A 172 -5.01 21.98 1.29
C LYS A 172 -5.83 20.84 0.73
N LEU A 173 -5.26 19.98 -0.11
CA LEU A 173 -5.93 18.82 -0.70
C LEU A 173 -6.38 17.82 0.38
N MET A 174 -5.56 17.59 1.40
CA MET A 174 -5.94 16.79 2.56
C MET A 174 -7.08 17.44 3.37
N SER A 175 -7.03 18.77 3.60
CA SER A 175 -8.06 19.47 4.37
C SER A 175 -9.45 19.43 3.74
N ILE A 176 -9.53 19.27 2.43
CA ILE A 176 -10.79 19.09 1.70
C ILE A 176 -11.12 17.61 1.44
N ARG A 177 -10.34 16.68 1.96
CA ARG A 177 -10.48 15.22 1.78
C ARG A 177 -10.35 14.74 0.32
N PHE A 178 -9.59 15.46 -0.49
CA PHE A 178 -9.25 15.01 -1.84
C PHE A 178 -8.09 14.02 -1.82
N LEU A 179 -7.08 14.28 -0.97
CA LEU A 179 -5.98 13.36 -0.69
C LEU A 179 -6.08 12.84 0.75
N GLU A 180 -5.61 11.64 0.92
CA GLU A 180 -5.22 11.09 2.22
C GLU A 180 -3.79 10.55 2.15
N THR A 181 -3.16 10.37 3.30
CA THR A 181 -1.80 9.84 3.41
C THR A 181 -1.81 8.51 4.14
N TYR A 182 -0.95 7.62 3.73
CA TYR A 182 -0.65 6.41 4.49
C TYR A 182 0.09 6.78 5.77
N GLN A 183 -0.24 6.12 6.86
CA GLN A 183 0.44 6.35 8.13
C GLN A 183 1.79 5.61 8.13
N ALA A 184 2.82 6.26 8.66
CA ALA A 184 4.06 5.56 8.95
C ALA A 184 3.82 4.58 10.12
N LEU A 185 4.31 3.36 9.96
CA LEU A 185 4.14 2.27 10.93
C LEU A 185 5.45 2.00 11.68
N ARG A 186 5.33 1.54 12.92
CA ARG A 186 6.45 1.00 13.69
C ARG A 186 6.03 -0.27 14.43
N CYS A 187 6.97 -1.16 14.64
CA CYS A 187 6.76 -2.30 15.52
C CYS A 187 6.43 -1.83 16.96
N THR A 188 5.48 -2.48 17.61
CA THR A 188 5.00 -2.07 18.94
C THR A 188 6.08 -2.13 20.02
N ASP A 189 7.04 -3.04 19.87
CA ASP A 189 8.18 -3.25 20.78
C ASP A 189 9.51 -2.67 20.25
N GLY A 190 9.47 -1.92 19.15
CA GLY A 190 10.64 -1.23 18.59
C GLY A 190 11.51 -2.09 17.66
N GLY A 191 11.10 -3.31 17.34
CA GLY A 191 11.80 -4.15 16.37
C GLY A 191 11.88 -3.50 14.98
N MET A 192 12.94 -3.79 14.24
CA MET A 192 13.05 -3.41 12.84
C MET A 192 12.08 -4.24 12.00
N ILE A 193 11.56 -3.64 10.93
CA ILE A 193 10.60 -4.29 10.03
C ILE A 193 11.21 -4.35 8.64
N GLY A 194 11.14 -5.53 8.01
CA GLY A 194 11.46 -5.75 6.61
C GLY A 194 10.24 -6.24 5.84
N GLN A 195 10.05 -5.75 4.62
CA GLN A 195 8.98 -6.14 3.71
C GLN A 195 9.57 -6.33 2.32
N TYR A 196 9.08 -7.35 1.62
CA TYR A 196 9.26 -7.57 0.19
C TYR A 196 7.94 -7.97 -0.42
N GLU A 197 7.68 -7.48 -1.64
CA GLU A 197 6.41 -7.68 -2.31
C GLU A 197 6.59 -8.14 -3.75
N HIS A 198 5.67 -9.00 -4.19
CA HIS A 198 5.38 -9.22 -5.60
C HIS A 198 3.87 -9.16 -5.85
N THR A 199 3.52 -8.67 -7.04
CA THR A 199 2.20 -8.90 -7.61
C THR A 199 2.24 -10.21 -8.36
N VAL A 200 1.26 -11.09 -8.10
CA VAL A 200 1.12 -12.37 -8.78
C VAL A 200 -0.25 -12.50 -9.43
N TRP A 201 -0.30 -13.21 -10.54
CA TRP A 201 -1.53 -13.65 -11.20
C TRP A 201 -1.68 -15.16 -11.04
N ILE A 202 -2.87 -15.62 -10.68
CA ILE A 202 -3.14 -17.05 -10.47
C ILE A 202 -3.66 -17.67 -11.76
N THR A 203 -2.84 -18.51 -12.35
CA THR A 203 -3.17 -19.34 -13.52
C THR A 203 -3.62 -20.75 -13.07
N ASP A 204 -4.06 -21.58 -14.00
CA ASP A 204 -4.33 -23.00 -13.72
C ASP A 204 -3.10 -23.76 -13.20
N GLY A 205 -1.91 -23.33 -13.59
CA GLY A 205 -0.63 -23.92 -13.17
C GLY A 205 -0.08 -23.42 -11.84
N GLY A 206 -0.68 -22.38 -11.25
CA GLY A 206 -0.22 -21.71 -10.03
C GLY A 206 0.05 -20.22 -10.24
N ALA A 207 0.82 -19.61 -9.35
CA ALA A 207 1.11 -18.18 -9.38
C ALA A 207 2.18 -17.81 -10.42
N GLU A 208 1.90 -16.84 -11.25
CA GLU A 208 2.86 -16.16 -12.13
C GLU A 208 3.20 -14.78 -11.55
N ILE A 209 4.49 -14.48 -11.40
CA ILE A 209 4.96 -13.20 -10.86
C ILE A 209 4.91 -12.14 -11.98
N LEU A 210 4.19 -11.05 -11.74
CA LEU A 210 4.04 -9.94 -12.69
C LEU A 210 5.08 -8.81 -12.48
N THR A 211 5.73 -8.75 -11.32
CA THR A 211 6.70 -7.70 -10.93
C THR A 211 8.12 -8.27 -10.90
N ILE A 212 8.58 -8.80 -12.04
CA ILE A 212 9.96 -9.25 -12.24
C ILE A 212 10.81 -8.03 -12.59
N GLU A 213 11.99 -7.89 -11.95
CA GLU A 213 13.02 -6.89 -12.30
C GLU A 213 13.78 -7.30 -13.56
#